data_247b8ed45c285f6907f725d62dc2f936
#
_entry.id   247b8ed45c285f6907f725d62dc2f936
#
_cell.length_a   1.000
_cell.length_b   1.000
_cell.length_c   1.000
_cell.angle_alpha   90.00
_cell.angle_beta   90.00
_cell.angle_gamma   90.00
#
_symmetry.space_group_name_H-M   'P 1'
#
loop_
_entity.id
_entity.type
_entity.pdbx_description
1 polymer ?
#
loop_
_entity_poly.entity_id
_entity_poly.type
_entity_poly.pdbx_seq_one_letter_code
_entity_poly.pdbx_strand_id
1 'polypeptide(L)'
;MKLNFTLAILLAFSLTAPAQIIDRIAGIPGTYGNSGDGGPASAATLGMPYCVAVDNAGNIYIGEWWNRRVRKIDVNGIITAFAGNGTVTAGNGGDGIPALNASIHAPDDITIDNNGNVFIVDHARCEIRKVNAQGIISTVAGNGLSGNGTYGAGDGGPALLAPLYFPMSVAVDQAGNIYIAETANGVIRKVNTQGIISTIAGRGIFDPGYSGDGGPALLAKLLDPTDLATDIAGNIYIADLGNHVIRKINSQGVITTFAGTGIKGYSGDGGPATSARLFRPFGVATDNAGNVYIAEDSNHVIRKVDVNGIITTVAGIGVEGYSGDGGPAISARLTIPQRLAVDNMGNIYVPDWINHTVRKIAACVNSVASSVSISSSSTTACANTPLVFTANAVNGGSSPRFLWQVNGQSAGNGQPVFSTSALADGDIVNCIMTSSEACTLPATSNSISVAIKESPVITLPRQYTINPGAGIQLNPVIAGNVAHIEWTPAIGLNNAYIPDPVATPMVTTEYTIKVRSADGCESEAKTTVIVYRKLLMPSAFTPNGDGLNDVFRIPAGTTLNRVRFSIFDRWGNIVFQTSDINKGWDGSYKGTPLATGVFVYLILGNDSGEDIMAKGTVILVK
;
A
#
# COMPACT_ATOMS: atom_id res chain seq x y z
N MET A 1 -13.99 -10.20 53.14
CA MET A 1 -12.73 -9.56 52.77
C MET A 1 -12.29 -10.17 51.44
N LYS A 2 -12.68 -9.55 50.33
CA LYS A 2 -12.33 -10.01 48.96
C LYS A 2 -11.16 -9.15 48.50
N LEU A 3 -9.99 -9.75 48.34
CA LEU A 3 -8.82 -9.12 47.75
C LEU A 3 -9.02 -9.05 46.23
N ASN A 4 -9.18 -7.86 45.70
CA ASN A 4 -9.09 -7.61 44.26
C ASN A 4 -7.61 -7.48 43.87
N PHE A 5 -7.06 -8.47 43.16
CA PHE A 5 -5.78 -8.34 42.46
C PHE A 5 -6.01 -7.61 41.15
N THR A 6 -5.63 -6.34 41.12
CA THR A 6 -5.52 -5.59 39.86
C THR A 6 -4.20 -5.98 39.19
N LEU A 7 -4.29 -6.79 38.15
CA LEU A 7 -3.14 -7.15 37.32
C LEU A 7 -2.77 -5.93 36.44
N ALA A 8 -1.76 -5.17 36.85
CA ALA A 8 -1.17 -4.13 35.98
C ALA A 8 -0.38 -4.82 34.88
N ILE A 9 -0.95 -4.87 33.67
CA ILE A 9 -0.23 -5.26 32.47
C ILE A 9 0.70 -4.09 32.13
N LEU A 10 1.99 -4.21 32.49
CA LEU A 10 3.03 -3.37 31.92
C LEU A 10 3.13 -3.71 30.41
N LEU A 11 2.52 -2.92 29.54
CA LEU A 11 2.89 -2.91 28.15
C LEU A 11 4.33 -2.34 28.06
N ALA A 12 5.30 -3.22 27.89
CA ALA A 12 6.63 -2.84 27.47
C ALA A 12 6.49 -2.27 26.04
N PHE A 13 6.44 -0.96 25.91
CA PHE A 13 6.71 -0.30 24.64
C PHE A 13 8.17 -0.61 24.30
N SER A 14 8.39 -1.58 23.41
CA SER A 14 9.65 -1.69 22.72
C SER A 14 9.83 -0.38 21.95
N LEU A 15 10.76 0.46 22.39
CA LEU A 15 11.28 1.57 21.58
C LEU A 15 11.91 0.91 20.34
N THR A 16 11.12 0.74 19.30
CA THR A 16 11.62 0.31 18.01
C THR A 16 12.55 1.40 17.51
N ALA A 17 13.79 1.05 17.21
CA ALA A 17 14.73 1.97 16.56
C ALA A 17 14.07 2.58 15.32
N PRO A 18 14.36 3.85 14.99
CA PRO A 18 13.78 4.50 13.83
C PRO A 18 14.07 3.67 12.58
N ALA A 19 13.04 3.38 11.79
CA ALA A 19 13.16 2.58 10.59
C ALA A 19 13.96 3.36 9.52
N GLN A 20 15.04 2.76 9.01
CA GLN A 20 15.75 3.28 7.85
C GLN A 20 14.82 3.26 6.63
N ILE A 21 14.86 4.30 5.81
CA ILE A 21 14.08 4.38 4.57
C ILE A 21 14.94 3.84 3.43
N ILE A 22 14.33 3.03 2.58
CA ILE A 22 14.95 2.57 1.34
C ILE A 22 14.33 3.30 0.15
N ASP A 23 15.20 3.69 -0.80
CA ASP A 23 14.75 4.37 -2.02
C ASP A 23 15.58 3.92 -3.22
N ARG A 24 14.99 4.00 -4.40
CA ARG A 24 15.69 3.78 -5.65
C ARG A 24 16.40 5.05 -6.08
N ILE A 25 17.71 4.95 -6.30
CA ILE A 25 18.54 6.09 -6.74
C ILE A 25 18.94 5.99 -8.21
N ALA A 26 18.94 4.79 -8.81
CA ALA A 26 19.29 4.59 -10.21
C ALA A 26 18.56 3.41 -10.82
N GLY A 27 18.41 3.45 -12.15
CA GLY A 27 17.78 2.39 -12.93
C GLY A 27 16.26 2.51 -12.98
N ILE A 28 15.64 1.87 -13.97
CA ILE A 28 14.19 1.72 -14.08
C ILE A 28 13.85 0.26 -13.78
N PRO A 29 13.02 -0.05 -12.77
CA PRO A 29 12.75 -1.41 -12.34
C PRO A 29 12.30 -2.31 -13.51
N GLY A 30 12.96 -3.48 -13.64
CA GLY A 30 12.66 -4.45 -14.68
C GLY A 30 13.06 -4.02 -16.10
N THR A 31 13.76 -2.90 -16.26
CA THR A 31 14.16 -2.40 -17.57
C THR A 31 15.67 -2.48 -17.74
N TYR A 32 16.09 -3.44 -18.54
CA TYR A 32 17.47 -3.60 -18.97
C TYR A 32 17.89 -2.55 -20.00
N GLY A 33 19.12 -2.03 -19.92
CA GLY A 33 19.66 -1.12 -20.91
C GLY A 33 20.96 -0.44 -20.50
N ASN A 34 21.37 0.58 -21.25
CA ASN A 34 22.57 1.39 -20.99
C ASN A 34 22.39 2.87 -21.38
N SER A 35 21.16 3.35 -21.32
CA SER A 35 20.81 4.74 -21.70
C SER A 35 20.83 5.68 -20.49
N GLY A 36 20.71 6.99 -20.75
CA GLY A 36 20.49 8.01 -19.74
C GLY A 36 21.76 8.73 -19.26
N ASP A 37 22.93 8.52 -19.87
CA ASP A 37 24.14 9.30 -19.55
C ASP A 37 23.93 10.80 -19.77
N GLY A 38 24.36 11.61 -18.81
CA GLY A 38 24.15 13.04 -18.77
C GLY A 38 22.82 13.48 -18.17
N GLY A 39 21.95 12.53 -17.78
CA GLY A 39 20.65 12.78 -17.17
C GLY A 39 20.53 12.22 -15.74
N PRO A 40 19.31 12.33 -15.14
CA PRO A 40 19.03 11.79 -13.81
C PRO A 40 19.22 10.26 -13.78
N ALA A 41 19.98 9.75 -12.82
CA ALA A 41 20.24 8.32 -12.66
C ALA A 41 18.96 7.49 -12.48
N SER A 42 17.95 8.05 -11.84
CA SER A 42 16.63 7.41 -11.65
C SER A 42 15.86 7.21 -12.95
N ALA A 43 16.20 7.93 -14.02
CA ALA A 43 15.60 7.80 -15.36
C ALA A 43 16.48 6.98 -16.33
N ALA A 44 17.69 6.61 -15.92
CA ALA A 44 18.61 5.81 -16.74
C ALA A 44 18.17 4.33 -16.75
N THR A 45 18.55 3.59 -17.79
CA THR A 45 18.47 2.12 -17.79
C THR A 45 19.83 1.54 -17.43
N LEU A 46 19.84 0.48 -16.61
CA LEU A 46 21.05 -0.21 -16.17
C LEU A 46 21.09 -1.65 -16.71
N GLY A 47 22.30 -2.14 -16.95
CA GLY A 47 22.53 -3.49 -17.47
C GLY A 47 23.11 -4.44 -16.41
N MET A 48 22.26 -4.97 -15.52
CA MET A 48 22.66 -5.82 -14.40
C MET A 48 23.72 -5.11 -13.53
N PRO A 49 23.34 -4.11 -12.71
CA PRO A 49 24.24 -3.49 -11.74
C PRO A 49 24.66 -4.54 -10.73
N TYR A 50 25.91 -4.94 -10.74
CA TYR A 50 26.42 -6.07 -9.96
C TYR A 50 27.17 -5.62 -8.70
N CYS A 51 27.88 -4.51 -8.79
CA CYS A 51 28.62 -3.92 -7.68
C CYS A 51 28.44 -2.40 -7.62
N VAL A 52 28.72 -1.84 -6.43
CA VAL A 52 28.63 -0.42 -6.16
C VAL A 52 29.77 0.00 -5.22
N ALA A 53 30.32 1.19 -5.45
CA ALA A 53 31.25 1.83 -4.52
C ALA A 53 30.89 3.32 -4.38
N VAL A 54 31.28 3.92 -3.26
CA VAL A 54 31.04 5.34 -2.98
C VAL A 54 32.33 6.00 -2.60
N ASP A 55 32.65 7.15 -3.23
CA ASP A 55 33.81 7.93 -2.86
C ASP A 55 33.53 8.88 -1.68
N ASN A 56 34.62 9.48 -1.13
CA ASN A 56 34.50 10.41 0.00
C ASN A 56 33.73 11.71 -0.33
N ALA A 57 33.53 12.02 -1.61
CA ALA A 57 32.72 13.15 -2.07
C ALA A 57 31.23 12.79 -2.21
N GLY A 58 30.86 11.51 -2.08
CA GLY A 58 29.51 11.03 -2.22
C GLY A 58 29.11 10.63 -3.66
N ASN A 59 30.06 10.57 -4.61
CA ASN A 59 29.78 10.02 -5.92
C ASN A 59 29.69 8.49 -5.83
N ILE A 60 28.77 7.91 -6.60
CA ILE A 60 28.47 6.48 -6.60
C ILE A 60 28.95 5.87 -7.91
N TYR A 61 29.71 4.81 -7.84
CA TYR A 61 30.21 4.06 -8.98
C TYR A 61 29.49 2.72 -9.07
N ILE A 62 28.97 2.38 -10.26
CA ILE A 62 28.15 1.19 -10.50
C ILE A 62 28.84 0.35 -11.56
N GLY A 63 29.20 -0.89 -11.21
CA GLY A 63 29.65 -1.88 -12.17
C GLY A 63 28.47 -2.56 -12.84
N GLU A 64 28.35 -2.36 -14.14
CA GLU A 64 27.31 -2.97 -14.99
C GLU A 64 27.91 -4.19 -15.70
N TRP A 65 27.72 -5.35 -15.12
CA TRP A 65 28.34 -6.60 -15.57
C TRP A 65 28.06 -6.90 -17.05
N TRP A 66 26.79 -6.79 -17.44
CA TRP A 66 26.38 -7.08 -18.82
C TRP A 66 26.76 -5.98 -19.81
N ASN A 67 26.73 -4.72 -19.39
CA ASN A 67 27.13 -3.59 -20.23
C ASN A 67 28.66 -3.41 -20.31
N ARG A 68 29.43 -4.18 -19.55
CA ARG A 68 30.89 -4.16 -19.54
C ARG A 68 31.48 -2.77 -19.32
N ARG A 69 30.93 -2.07 -18.34
CA ARG A 69 31.33 -0.71 -17.99
C ARG A 69 31.09 -0.38 -16.53
N VAL A 70 31.72 0.67 -16.12
CA VAL A 70 31.43 1.33 -14.84
C VAL A 70 30.81 2.67 -15.16
N ARG A 71 29.70 2.99 -14.49
CA ARG A 71 29.07 4.30 -14.54
C ARG A 71 29.22 5.00 -13.20
N LYS A 72 29.20 6.35 -13.23
CA LYS A 72 29.30 7.20 -12.07
C LYS A 72 28.05 8.05 -11.94
N ILE A 73 27.50 8.14 -10.74
CA ILE A 73 26.46 9.10 -10.36
C ILE A 73 27.14 10.17 -9.50
N ASP A 74 27.01 11.42 -9.89
CA ASP A 74 27.52 12.54 -9.13
C ASP A 74 26.60 12.91 -7.94
N VAL A 75 27.03 13.84 -7.10
CA VAL A 75 26.26 14.31 -5.93
C VAL A 75 24.95 15.00 -6.30
N ASN A 76 24.74 15.38 -7.57
CA ASN A 76 23.49 15.96 -8.08
C ASN A 76 22.55 14.87 -8.63
N GLY A 77 22.96 13.59 -8.57
CA GLY A 77 22.16 12.46 -9.09
C GLY A 77 22.27 12.28 -10.60
N ILE A 78 23.25 12.89 -11.27
CA ILE A 78 23.46 12.75 -12.71
C ILE A 78 24.39 11.56 -12.97
N ILE A 79 23.94 10.63 -13.83
CA ILE A 79 24.72 9.46 -14.21
C ILE A 79 25.51 9.71 -15.50
N THR A 80 26.74 9.21 -15.55
CA THR A 80 27.64 9.31 -16.71
C THR A 80 28.48 8.04 -16.83
N ALA A 81 28.95 7.72 -18.04
CA ALA A 81 29.94 6.67 -18.23
C ALA A 81 31.25 7.06 -17.53
N PHE A 82 31.93 6.11 -16.87
CA PHE A 82 33.18 6.32 -16.15
C PHE A 82 34.33 5.48 -16.73
N ALA A 83 34.15 4.19 -16.90
CA ALA A 83 35.16 3.29 -17.47
C ALA A 83 34.49 2.17 -18.29
N GLY A 84 35.19 1.68 -19.27
CA GLY A 84 34.71 0.62 -20.17
C GLY A 84 33.97 1.16 -21.40
N ASN A 85 34.34 0.65 -22.58
CA ASN A 85 33.75 1.02 -23.87
C ASN A 85 32.57 0.11 -24.29
N GLY A 86 32.22 -0.87 -23.47
CA GLY A 86 31.13 -1.82 -23.74
C GLY A 86 31.50 -2.93 -24.73
N THR A 87 32.74 -3.02 -25.15
CA THR A 87 33.21 -4.04 -26.12
C THR A 87 34.16 -5.04 -25.45
N VAL A 88 34.30 -6.19 -26.09
CA VAL A 88 35.33 -7.20 -25.74
C VAL A 88 36.43 -7.13 -26.77
N THR A 89 37.62 -6.73 -26.36
CA THR A 89 38.79 -6.73 -27.21
C THR A 89 39.82 -7.74 -26.73
N ALA A 90 40.60 -8.33 -27.61
CA ALA A 90 41.73 -9.19 -27.26
C ALA A 90 42.86 -8.37 -26.60
N GLY A 91 43.72 -9.01 -25.82
CA GLY A 91 44.84 -8.37 -25.12
C GLY A 91 44.45 -7.80 -23.74
N ASN A 92 45.26 -6.94 -23.18
CA ASN A 92 45.15 -6.38 -21.82
C ASN A 92 44.03 -5.30 -21.66
N GLY A 93 43.10 -5.17 -22.60
CA GLY A 93 41.98 -4.23 -22.50
C GLY A 93 42.37 -2.75 -22.60
N GLY A 94 43.66 -2.42 -22.85
CA GLY A 94 44.20 -1.07 -22.95
C GLY A 94 44.68 -0.52 -21.62
N ASP A 95 45.98 -0.46 -21.43
CA ASP A 95 46.62 0.21 -20.29
C ASP A 95 47.21 1.57 -20.72
N GLY A 96 47.24 2.54 -19.80
CA GLY A 96 47.76 3.87 -20.05
C GLY A 96 46.87 4.77 -20.91
N ILE A 97 45.63 4.40 -21.13
CA ILE A 97 44.63 5.14 -21.95
C ILE A 97 43.49 5.67 -21.07
N PRO A 98 42.69 6.62 -21.57
CA PRO A 98 41.46 7.03 -20.89
C PRO A 98 40.54 5.81 -20.64
N ALA A 99 40.04 5.70 -19.42
CA ALA A 99 39.24 4.53 -18.96
C ALA A 99 37.97 4.29 -19.79
N LEU A 100 37.40 5.34 -20.35
CA LEU A 100 36.25 5.26 -21.28
C LEU A 100 36.57 4.51 -22.59
N ASN A 101 37.83 4.47 -22.99
CA ASN A 101 38.27 3.81 -24.22
C ASN A 101 38.73 2.37 -23.98
N ALA A 102 38.91 1.99 -22.72
CA ALA A 102 39.36 0.66 -22.35
C ALA A 102 38.24 -0.38 -22.47
N SER A 103 38.63 -1.63 -22.70
CA SER A 103 37.71 -2.75 -22.66
C SER A 103 37.73 -3.37 -21.25
N ILE A 104 36.57 -3.47 -20.64
CA ILE A 104 36.32 -4.19 -19.37
C ILE A 104 35.35 -5.33 -19.72
N HIS A 105 35.67 -6.56 -19.31
CA HIS A 105 34.84 -7.70 -19.71
C HIS A 105 33.72 -7.99 -18.72
N ALA A 106 34.01 -7.94 -17.41
CA ALA A 106 33.01 -8.23 -16.37
C ALA A 106 33.42 -7.50 -15.08
N PRO A 107 32.91 -6.29 -14.83
CA PRO A 107 33.18 -5.57 -13.60
C PRO A 107 32.41 -6.20 -12.44
N ASP A 108 33.04 -7.20 -11.77
CA ASP A 108 32.41 -7.94 -10.68
C ASP A 108 32.44 -7.18 -9.37
N ASP A 109 33.49 -6.38 -9.14
CA ASP A 109 33.63 -5.59 -7.93
C ASP A 109 34.36 -4.27 -8.17
N ILE A 110 34.07 -3.29 -7.32
CA ILE A 110 34.68 -1.96 -7.37
C ILE A 110 34.99 -1.51 -5.94
N THR A 111 36.21 -1.02 -5.72
CA THR A 111 36.58 -0.30 -4.49
C THR A 111 37.30 1.00 -4.82
N ILE A 112 37.34 1.92 -3.87
CA ILE A 112 37.92 3.25 -4.07
C ILE A 112 38.90 3.53 -2.91
N ASP A 113 40.13 3.93 -3.22
CA ASP A 113 41.08 4.32 -2.22
C ASP A 113 40.91 5.81 -1.76
N ASN A 114 41.58 6.18 -0.71
CA ASN A 114 41.54 7.55 -0.15
C ASN A 114 42.06 8.64 -1.11
N ASN A 115 42.75 8.25 -2.19
CA ASN A 115 43.24 9.15 -3.23
C ASN A 115 42.26 9.30 -4.39
N GLY A 116 41.09 8.64 -4.31
CA GLY A 116 40.10 8.64 -5.37
C GLY A 116 40.43 7.73 -6.56
N ASN A 117 41.39 6.82 -6.44
CA ASN A 117 41.60 5.81 -7.45
C ASN A 117 40.52 4.73 -7.33
N VAL A 118 39.95 4.34 -8.47
CA VAL A 118 38.92 3.32 -8.56
C VAL A 118 39.53 2.00 -9.02
N PHE A 119 39.43 0.97 -8.18
CA PHE A 119 39.90 -0.37 -8.51
C PHE A 119 38.71 -1.21 -8.95
N ILE A 120 38.89 -1.95 -10.04
CA ILE A 120 37.83 -2.72 -10.70
C ILE A 120 38.33 -4.15 -10.88
N VAL A 121 37.58 -5.12 -10.41
CA VAL A 121 37.80 -6.53 -10.76
C VAL A 121 37.30 -6.73 -12.19
N ASP A 122 38.21 -7.01 -13.12
CA ASP A 122 37.85 -7.52 -14.45
C ASP A 122 37.89 -9.07 -14.42
N HIS A 123 36.80 -9.66 -13.94
CA HIS A 123 36.70 -11.07 -13.64
C HIS A 123 37.09 -11.96 -14.84
N ALA A 124 36.51 -11.68 -16.02
CA ALA A 124 36.72 -12.51 -17.19
C ALA A 124 38.13 -12.38 -17.77
N ARG A 125 38.88 -11.32 -17.38
CA ARG A 125 40.30 -11.16 -17.72
C ARG A 125 41.22 -11.68 -16.63
N CYS A 126 40.72 -12.03 -15.47
CA CYS A 126 41.52 -12.37 -14.30
C CYS A 126 42.54 -11.29 -13.94
N GLU A 127 42.09 -10.02 -13.98
CA GLU A 127 42.90 -8.81 -13.73
C GLU A 127 42.22 -7.89 -12.72
N ILE A 128 43.03 -7.14 -11.96
CA ILE A 128 42.57 -5.98 -11.18
C ILE A 128 43.02 -4.73 -11.91
N ARG A 129 42.04 -3.92 -12.33
CA ARG A 129 42.28 -2.69 -13.06
C ARG A 129 42.15 -1.49 -12.11
N LYS A 130 42.92 -0.46 -12.32
CA LYS A 130 42.90 0.79 -11.57
C LYS A 130 42.68 1.97 -12.48
N VAL A 131 41.69 2.81 -12.18
CA VAL A 131 41.52 4.13 -12.82
C VAL A 131 42.00 5.18 -11.86
N ASN A 132 42.97 5.96 -12.26
CA ASN A 132 43.52 7.04 -11.42
C ASN A 132 42.68 8.32 -11.48
N ALA A 133 43.03 9.33 -10.68
CA ALA A 133 42.33 10.61 -10.63
C ALA A 133 42.33 11.38 -11.95
N GLN A 134 43.23 11.06 -12.89
CA GLN A 134 43.26 11.63 -14.24
C GLN A 134 42.37 10.86 -15.25
N GLY A 135 41.67 9.83 -14.78
CA GLY A 135 40.83 8.99 -15.62
C GLY A 135 41.58 7.99 -16.50
N ILE A 136 42.85 7.71 -16.20
CA ILE A 136 43.70 6.77 -16.93
C ILE A 136 43.62 5.39 -16.25
N ILE A 137 43.33 4.35 -17.04
CA ILE A 137 43.25 2.98 -16.56
C ILE A 137 44.57 2.24 -16.74
N SER A 138 44.90 1.38 -15.78
CA SER A 138 46.04 0.45 -15.84
C SER A 138 45.72 -0.86 -15.10
N THR A 139 46.39 -1.94 -15.45
CA THR A 139 46.39 -3.18 -14.68
C THR A 139 47.31 -3.04 -13.47
N VAL A 140 46.91 -3.53 -12.29
CA VAL A 140 47.70 -3.51 -11.06
C VAL A 140 47.97 -4.92 -10.50
N ALA A 141 47.17 -5.92 -10.88
CA ALA A 141 47.44 -7.33 -10.58
C ALA A 141 46.77 -8.23 -11.64
N GLY A 142 47.34 -9.38 -11.82
CA GLY A 142 46.90 -10.33 -12.87
C GLY A 142 47.69 -10.13 -14.15
N ASN A 143 47.91 -11.24 -14.87
CA ASN A 143 48.64 -11.22 -16.15
C ASN A 143 47.73 -11.54 -17.36
N GLY A 144 46.38 -11.48 -17.18
CA GLY A 144 45.41 -11.80 -18.21
C GLY A 144 45.23 -13.25 -18.52
N LEU A 145 45.91 -14.13 -17.82
CA LEU A 145 45.80 -15.58 -17.92
C LEU A 145 45.05 -16.11 -16.70
N SER A 146 44.02 -16.90 -16.94
CA SER A 146 43.34 -17.58 -15.85
C SER A 146 44.33 -18.53 -15.20
N GLY A 147 44.58 -18.33 -13.91
CA GLY A 147 45.35 -19.30 -13.12
C GLY A 147 44.64 -20.65 -13.17
N ASN A 148 45.41 -21.72 -13.29
CA ASN A 148 44.89 -23.10 -13.39
C ASN A 148 44.58 -23.74 -12.01
N GLY A 149 44.21 -22.90 -11.01
CA GLY A 149 43.98 -23.39 -9.64
C GLY A 149 45.25 -23.63 -8.83
N THR A 150 46.40 -23.17 -9.29
CA THR A 150 47.65 -23.31 -8.55
C THR A 150 47.68 -22.39 -7.35
N TYR A 151 47.71 -22.95 -6.15
CA TYR A 151 47.83 -22.21 -4.90
C TYR A 151 49.09 -21.34 -4.90
N GLY A 152 48.91 -20.04 -4.56
CA GLY A 152 50.01 -19.10 -4.41
C GLY A 152 50.77 -18.81 -5.70
N ALA A 153 50.22 -19.04 -6.88
CA ALA A 153 50.88 -18.77 -8.15
C ALA A 153 51.39 -17.33 -8.20
N GLY A 154 52.69 -17.13 -8.38
CA GLY A 154 53.34 -15.83 -8.42
C GLY A 154 53.64 -15.17 -7.04
N ASP A 155 53.40 -15.88 -5.92
CA ASP A 155 53.71 -15.36 -4.58
C ASP A 155 55.18 -14.97 -4.42
N GLY A 156 55.40 -13.79 -3.78
CA GLY A 156 56.72 -13.20 -3.62
C GLY A 156 57.24 -12.44 -4.84
N GLY A 157 56.49 -12.46 -5.97
CA GLY A 157 56.83 -11.77 -7.21
C GLY A 157 55.93 -10.56 -7.52
N PRO A 158 56.20 -9.88 -8.66
CA PRO A 158 55.36 -8.80 -9.15
C PRO A 158 53.93 -9.21 -9.42
N ALA A 159 52.94 -8.49 -8.88
CA ALA A 159 51.53 -8.81 -9.03
C ALA A 159 51.05 -8.82 -10.50
N LEU A 160 51.70 -8.01 -11.36
CA LEU A 160 51.43 -7.94 -12.80
C LEU A 160 51.80 -9.24 -13.56
N LEU A 161 52.66 -10.08 -12.98
CA LEU A 161 53.10 -11.33 -13.56
C LEU A 161 52.38 -12.55 -12.94
N ALA A 162 51.65 -12.35 -11.84
CA ALA A 162 50.93 -13.39 -11.17
C ALA A 162 49.62 -13.76 -11.90
N PRO A 163 49.36 -15.00 -12.24
CA PRO A 163 48.06 -15.40 -12.72
C PRO A 163 47.04 -15.38 -11.58
N LEU A 164 45.91 -14.76 -11.76
CA LEU A 164 44.78 -14.80 -10.83
C LEU A 164 43.77 -15.86 -11.29
N TYR A 165 43.05 -16.48 -10.34
CA TYR A 165 42.05 -17.48 -10.68
C TYR A 165 40.66 -17.11 -10.19
N PHE A 166 39.81 -16.64 -11.10
CA PHE A 166 38.47 -16.17 -10.84
C PHE A 166 38.42 -15.13 -9.70
N PRO A 167 39.13 -13.98 -9.82
CA PRO A 167 39.02 -12.91 -8.85
C PRO A 167 37.62 -12.33 -8.86
N MET A 168 36.94 -12.33 -7.72
CA MET A 168 35.58 -11.79 -7.61
C MET A 168 35.52 -10.51 -6.77
N SER A 169 36.46 -10.26 -5.85
CA SER A 169 36.42 -9.06 -5.03
C SER A 169 37.79 -8.41 -4.87
N VAL A 170 37.77 -7.10 -4.69
CA VAL A 170 38.94 -6.28 -4.39
C VAL A 170 38.65 -5.30 -3.25
N ALA A 171 39.50 -5.25 -2.23
CA ALA A 171 39.47 -4.25 -1.19
C ALA A 171 40.84 -3.55 -1.08
N VAL A 172 40.86 -2.30 -0.63
CA VAL A 172 42.08 -1.52 -0.43
C VAL A 172 42.10 -0.99 0.99
N ASP A 173 43.20 -1.21 1.70
CA ASP A 173 43.39 -0.64 3.04
C ASP A 173 43.89 0.82 3.01
N GLN A 174 43.91 1.44 4.18
CA GLN A 174 44.38 2.83 4.30
C GLN A 174 45.87 3.01 3.93
N ALA A 175 46.67 1.96 3.98
CA ALA A 175 48.09 1.98 3.59
C ALA A 175 48.25 1.82 2.07
N GLY A 176 47.21 1.50 1.33
CA GLY A 176 47.24 1.26 -0.12
C GLY A 176 47.55 -0.18 -0.52
N ASN A 177 47.52 -1.15 0.41
CA ASN A 177 47.58 -2.55 0.03
C ASN A 177 46.26 -2.99 -0.59
N ILE A 178 46.36 -3.83 -1.63
CA ILE A 178 45.20 -4.36 -2.35
C ILE A 178 44.98 -5.81 -1.88
N TYR A 179 43.73 -6.14 -1.54
CA TYR A 179 43.31 -7.49 -1.17
C TYR A 179 42.37 -8.03 -2.26
N ILE A 180 42.58 -9.27 -2.66
CA ILE A 180 41.88 -9.91 -3.79
C ILE A 180 41.31 -11.25 -3.31
N ALA A 181 40.02 -11.47 -3.46
CA ALA A 181 39.42 -12.79 -3.26
C ALA A 181 39.48 -13.58 -4.58
N GLU A 182 40.23 -14.64 -4.58
CA GLU A 182 40.21 -15.65 -5.67
C GLU A 182 39.23 -16.75 -5.28
N THR A 183 37.97 -16.56 -5.68
CA THR A 183 36.83 -17.41 -5.24
C THR A 183 37.03 -18.87 -5.59
N ALA A 184 37.33 -19.16 -6.86
CA ALA A 184 37.53 -20.53 -7.29
C ALA A 184 38.80 -21.18 -6.71
N ASN A 185 39.76 -20.39 -6.23
CA ASN A 185 40.94 -20.89 -5.55
C ASN A 185 40.75 -21.03 -4.04
N GLY A 186 39.68 -20.42 -3.46
CA GLY A 186 39.47 -20.43 -2.02
C GLY A 186 40.58 -19.75 -1.23
N VAL A 187 41.18 -18.66 -1.77
CA VAL A 187 42.28 -17.92 -1.15
C VAL A 187 42.07 -16.41 -1.20
N ILE A 188 42.72 -15.72 -0.27
CA ILE A 188 42.82 -14.25 -0.29
C ILE A 188 44.26 -13.89 -0.58
N ARG A 189 44.47 -13.04 -1.60
CA ARG A 189 45.79 -12.53 -1.99
C ARG A 189 45.94 -11.09 -1.52
N LYS A 190 47.14 -10.67 -1.26
CA LYS A 190 47.51 -9.29 -0.93
C LYS A 190 48.57 -8.81 -1.89
N VAL A 191 48.39 -7.64 -2.48
CA VAL A 191 49.42 -6.88 -3.20
C VAL A 191 49.84 -5.74 -2.30
N ASN A 192 51.12 -5.70 -1.93
CA ASN A 192 51.64 -4.62 -1.10
C ASN A 192 51.90 -3.35 -1.94
N THR A 193 52.29 -2.25 -1.28
CA THR A 193 52.55 -0.97 -1.94
C THR A 193 53.75 -0.97 -2.89
N GLN A 194 54.59 -2.02 -2.84
CA GLN A 194 55.68 -2.26 -3.79
C GLN A 194 55.24 -3.07 -4.99
N GLY A 195 53.96 -3.46 -5.09
CA GLY A 195 53.40 -4.28 -6.16
C GLY A 195 53.75 -5.77 -6.08
N ILE A 196 54.14 -6.25 -4.90
CA ILE A 196 54.47 -7.66 -4.67
C ILE A 196 53.19 -8.36 -4.15
N ILE A 197 52.86 -9.50 -4.79
CA ILE A 197 51.68 -10.31 -4.41
C ILE A 197 52.09 -11.46 -3.46
N SER A 198 51.21 -11.80 -2.53
CA SER A 198 51.34 -12.93 -1.64
C SER A 198 49.96 -13.47 -1.23
N THR A 199 49.85 -14.77 -0.97
CA THR A 199 48.66 -15.37 -0.35
C THR A 199 48.70 -15.07 1.16
N ILE A 200 47.56 -14.63 1.72
CA ILE A 200 47.43 -14.30 3.14
C ILE A 200 46.41 -15.16 3.88
N ALA A 201 45.50 -15.81 3.16
CA ALA A 201 44.51 -16.70 3.76
C ALA A 201 44.05 -17.78 2.75
N GLY A 202 43.57 -18.88 3.29
CA GLY A 202 43.06 -20.02 2.50
C GLY A 202 44.10 -21.05 2.16
N ARG A 203 43.68 -22.27 1.85
CA ARG A 203 44.54 -23.44 1.53
C ARG A 203 44.42 -23.91 0.08
N GLY A 204 43.69 -23.15 -0.72
CA GLY A 204 43.48 -23.45 -2.13
C GLY A 204 42.36 -24.47 -2.42
N ILE A 205 42.05 -24.58 -3.70
CA ILE A 205 40.91 -25.39 -4.21
C ILE A 205 40.97 -26.89 -3.84
N PHE A 206 42.14 -27.40 -3.55
CA PHE A 206 42.33 -28.82 -3.22
C PHE A 206 42.07 -29.12 -1.72
N ASP A 207 41.89 -28.11 -0.89
CA ASP A 207 41.56 -28.27 0.53
C ASP A 207 40.51 -27.25 1.00
N PRO A 208 39.33 -27.19 0.32
CA PRO A 208 38.25 -26.26 0.68
C PRO A 208 37.56 -26.70 1.97
N GLY A 209 36.74 -25.79 2.53
CA GLY A 209 35.91 -26.10 3.69
C GLY A 209 35.95 -25.01 4.76
N TYR A 210 35.70 -25.41 6.00
CA TYR A 210 35.60 -24.49 7.15
C TYR A 210 36.49 -24.95 8.30
N SER A 211 37.54 -24.20 8.58
CA SER A 211 38.42 -24.46 9.72
C SER A 211 39.34 -23.27 10.00
N GLY A 212 40.18 -23.40 11.05
CA GLY A 212 41.32 -22.51 11.30
C GLY A 212 41.02 -21.34 12.23
N ASP A 213 39.83 -21.26 12.84
CA ASP A 213 39.50 -20.18 13.79
C ASP A 213 40.51 -20.13 14.98
N GLY A 214 40.92 -18.90 15.30
CA GLY A 214 41.92 -18.65 16.33
C GLY A 214 43.37 -18.90 15.92
N GLY A 215 43.60 -19.34 14.67
CA GLY A 215 44.95 -19.63 14.13
C GLY A 215 45.33 -18.73 12.96
N PRO A 216 46.53 -19.00 12.38
CA PRO A 216 47.00 -18.28 11.21
C PRO A 216 46.07 -18.42 10.01
N ALA A 217 45.69 -17.32 9.38
CA ALA A 217 44.77 -17.30 8.26
C ALA A 217 45.23 -18.15 7.04
N LEU A 218 46.53 -18.24 6.83
CA LEU A 218 47.16 -19.10 5.81
C LEU A 218 46.84 -20.60 5.99
N LEU A 219 46.49 -21.01 7.21
CA LEU A 219 46.17 -22.43 7.52
C LEU A 219 44.64 -22.66 7.56
N ALA A 220 43.86 -21.64 7.41
CA ALA A 220 42.41 -21.75 7.40
C ALA A 220 41.88 -22.29 6.08
N LYS A 221 40.76 -22.99 6.13
CA LYS A 221 40.00 -23.37 4.95
C LYS A 221 38.92 -22.35 4.67
N LEU A 222 38.79 -21.94 3.41
CA LEU A 222 37.73 -21.08 2.89
C LEU A 222 36.98 -21.83 1.78
N LEU A 223 35.71 -21.49 1.58
CA LEU A 223 34.89 -22.08 0.51
C LEU A 223 34.11 -20.99 -0.20
N ASP A 224 34.47 -20.72 -1.45
CA ASP A 224 33.88 -19.70 -2.29
C ASP A 224 33.91 -18.31 -1.60
N PRO A 225 35.08 -17.72 -1.24
CA PRO A 225 35.14 -16.35 -0.74
C PRO A 225 34.76 -15.38 -1.84
N THR A 226 33.62 -14.66 -1.67
CA THR A 226 33.01 -13.83 -2.72
C THR A 226 33.25 -12.35 -2.56
N ASP A 227 33.48 -11.87 -1.33
CA ASP A 227 33.61 -10.44 -1.08
C ASP A 227 34.55 -10.12 0.08
N LEU A 228 35.16 -8.91 0.04
CA LEU A 228 36.12 -8.43 1.01
C LEU A 228 35.80 -7.00 1.45
N ALA A 229 35.95 -6.73 2.72
CA ALA A 229 36.00 -5.36 3.25
C ALA A 229 37.16 -5.19 4.22
N THR A 230 37.71 -3.97 4.29
CA THR A 230 38.71 -3.60 5.28
C THR A 230 38.17 -2.53 6.20
N ASP A 231 38.47 -2.63 7.50
CA ASP A 231 38.17 -1.55 8.45
C ASP A 231 39.37 -0.64 8.73
N ILE A 232 39.11 0.46 9.45
CA ILE A 232 40.15 1.43 9.82
C ILE A 232 41.22 0.86 10.76
N ALA A 233 40.95 -0.27 11.42
CA ALA A 233 41.91 -0.97 12.28
C ALA A 233 42.77 -1.98 11.51
N GLY A 234 42.58 -2.10 10.19
CA GLY A 234 43.32 -3.00 9.31
C GLY A 234 42.84 -4.47 9.40
N ASN A 235 41.67 -4.71 9.93
CA ASN A 235 41.04 -6.04 9.83
C ASN A 235 40.44 -6.23 8.42
N ILE A 236 40.42 -7.49 7.97
CA ILE A 236 39.85 -7.90 6.71
C ILE A 236 38.64 -8.80 7.01
N TYR A 237 37.48 -8.44 6.47
CA TYR A 237 36.26 -9.24 6.54
C TYR A 237 36.08 -9.97 5.21
N ILE A 238 35.69 -11.23 5.28
CA ILE A 238 35.57 -12.14 4.13
C ILE A 238 34.16 -12.74 4.14
N ALA A 239 33.40 -12.55 3.09
CA ALA A 239 32.18 -13.32 2.85
C ALA A 239 32.56 -14.74 2.39
N ASP A 240 32.57 -15.69 3.30
CA ASP A 240 32.89 -17.10 3.08
C ASP A 240 31.60 -17.85 2.71
N LEU A 241 31.14 -17.60 1.49
CA LEU A 241 29.80 -17.88 0.98
C LEU A 241 29.40 -19.35 1.15
N GLY A 242 30.28 -20.27 0.74
CA GLY A 242 29.99 -21.70 0.79
C GLY A 242 29.92 -22.24 2.21
N ASN A 243 30.57 -21.56 3.17
CA ASN A 243 30.54 -21.89 4.59
C ASN A 243 29.43 -21.16 5.37
N HIS A 244 28.66 -20.26 4.74
CA HIS A 244 27.58 -19.52 5.36
C HIS A 244 28.01 -18.68 6.57
N VAL A 245 29.22 -18.09 6.51
CA VAL A 245 29.80 -17.27 7.58
C VAL A 245 30.52 -16.04 7.02
N ILE A 246 30.69 -15.05 7.88
CA ILE A 246 31.67 -13.97 7.66
C ILE A 246 32.89 -14.28 8.51
N ARG A 247 34.08 -14.30 7.88
CA ARG A 247 35.36 -14.49 8.56
C ARG A 247 36.05 -13.14 8.73
N LYS A 248 36.85 -13.01 9.78
CA LYS A 248 37.65 -11.80 10.05
C LYS A 248 39.10 -12.20 10.23
N ILE A 249 39.99 -11.53 9.52
CA ILE A 249 41.45 -11.59 9.74
C ILE A 249 41.87 -10.32 10.46
N ASN A 250 42.50 -10.42 11.59
CA ASN A 250 43.02 -9.27 12.31
C ASN A 250 44.40 -8.85 11.78
N SER A 251 44.93 -7.71 12.29
CA SER A 251 46.25 -7.17 11.88
C SER A 251 47.44 -8.10 12.19
N GLN A 252 47.27 -9.12 13.04
CA GLN A 252 48.27 -10.14 13.33
C GLN A 252 48.15 -11.37 12.40
N GLY A 253 47.22 -11.37 11.43
CA GLY A 253 47.00 -12.47 10.52
C GLY A 253 46.23 -13.67 11.13
N VAL A 254 45.57 -13.47 12.27
CA VAL A 254 44.74 -14.48 12.90
C VAL A 254 43.33 -14.39 12.33
N ILE A 255 42.77 -15.53 11.89
CA ILE A 255 41.41 -15.60 11.38
C ILE A 255 40.43 -16.10 12.43
N THR A 256 39.23 -15.56 12.45
CA THR A 256 38.10 -16.00 13.30
C THR A 256 36.79 -15.90 12.54
N THR A 257 35.79 -16.65 12.98
CA THR A 257 34.41 -16.44 12.53
C THR A 257 33.87 -15.18 13.20
N PHE A 258 33.39 -14.24 12.39
CA PHE A 258 32.82 -12.96 12.85
C PHE A 258 31.29 -13.04 12.96
N ALA A 259 30.62 -13.66 11.98
CA ALA A 259 29.18 -13.88 11.99
C ALA A 259 28.82 -15.20 11.31
N GLY A 260 27.74 -15.82 11.76
CA GLY A 260 27.26 -17.08 11.24
C GLY A 260 27.71 -18.29 12.05
N THR A 261 26.87 -19.36 12.02
CA THR A 261 27.15 -20.65 12.68
C THR A 261 27.70 -21.72 11.72
N GLY A 262 27.85 -21.41 10.44
CA GLY A 262 28.13 -22.41 9.38
C GLY A 262 26.92 -23.23 8.95
N ILE A 263 25.76 -23.05 9.58
CA ILE A 263 24.51 -23.71 9.22
C ILE A 263 23.64 -22.70 8.46
N LYS A 264 23.29 -23.04 7.22
CA LYS A 264 22.43 -22.19 6.39
C LYS A 264 21.08 -21.89 7.05
N GLY A 265 20.58 -20.69 6.91
CA GLY A 265 19.27 -20.29 7.40
C GLY A 265 19.18 -18.80 7.71
N TYR A 266 18.08 -18.40 8.35
CA TYR A 266 17.81 -17.03 8.76
C TYR A 266 17.35 -17.02 10.22
N SER A 267 18.20 -16.51 11.11
CA SER A 267 17.87 -16.37 12.54
C SER A 267 18.90 -15.50 13.26
N GLY A 268 18.63 -15.18 14.54
CA GLY A 268 19.60 -14.61 15.46
C GLY A 268 19.54 -13.10 15.56
N ASP A 269 18.56 -12.40 14.96
CA ASP A 269 18.41 -10.95 15.12
C ASP A 269 18.25 -10.56 16.59
N GLY A 270 18.95 -9.50 16.99
CA GLY A 270 19.02 -9.01 18.36
C GLY A 270 19.96 -9.81 19.27
N GLY A 271 20.66 -10.82 18.75
CA GLY A 271 21.62 -11.64 19.48
C GLY A 271 23.03 -11.56 18.91
N PRO A 272 23.99 -12.35 19.50
CA PRO A 272 25.37 -12.41 19.03
C PRO A 272 25.44 -12.89 17.58
N ALA A 273 26.20 -12.18 16.74
CA ALA A 273 26.36 -12.51 15.32
C ALA A 273 26.93 -13.92 15.08
N THR A 274 27.81 -14.39 15.95
CA THR A 274 28.38 -15.75 15.88
C THR A 274 27.36 -16.86 16.18
N SER A 275 26.19 -16.51 16.75
CA SER A 275 25.09 -17.45 17.00
C SER A 275 23.98 -17.39 15.95
N ALA A 276 24.07 -16.46 15.01
CA ALA A 276 23.10 -16.28 13.94
C ALA A 276 23.28 -17.33 12.83
N ARG A 277 22.22 -17.67 12.14
CA ARG A 277 22.30 -18.41 10.87
C ARG A 277 22.27 -17.42 9.72
N LEU A 278 23.24 -17.58 8.81
CA LEU A 278 23.31 -16.86 7.55
C LEU A 278 23.03 -17.86 6.39
N PHE A 279 22.57 -17.34 5.26
CA PHE A 279 22.42 -18.17 4.07
C PHE A 279 23.04 -17.48 2.86
N ARG A 280 24.20 -18.00 2.43
CA ARG A 280 25.00 -17.48 1.34
C ARG A 280 25.27 -15.99 1.51
N PRO A 281 26.02 -15.57 2.55
CA PRO A 281 26.47 -14.18 2.66
C PRO A 281 27.41 -13.90 1.49
N PHE A 282 26.91 -13.11 0.52
CA PHE A 282 27.63 -12.84 -0.71
C PHE A 282 28.50 -11.60 -0.58
N GLY A 283 27.99 -10.53 0.03
CA GLY A 283 28.65 -9.26 0.16
C GLY A 283 28.91 -8.86 1.61
N VAL A 284 29.99 -8.11 1.83
CA VAL A 284 30.37 -7.55 3.12
C VAL A 284 30.91 -6.14 2.97
N ALA A 285 30.48 -5.20 3.81
CA ALA A 285 31.03 -3.84 3.87
C ALA A 285 31.17 -3.37 5.32
N THR A 286 32.03 -2.39 5.55
CA THR A 286 32.26 -1.79 6.87
C THR A 286 31.97 -0.30 6.83
N ASP A 287 31.50 0.26 7.95
CA ASP A 287 31.43 1.72 8.14
C ASP A 287 32.54 2.23 9.04
N ASN A 288 32.70 3.55 9.10
CA ASN A 288 33.73 4.21 9.94
C ASN A 288 33.41 4.08 11.45
N ALA A 289 32.21 3.70 11.83
CA ALA A 289 31.83 3.44 13.21
C ALA A 289 32.19 2.00 13.66
N GLY A 290 32.67 1.14 12.75
CA GLY A 290 33.05 -0.25 13.01
C GLY A 290 31.92 -1.24 12.92
N ASN A 291 30.76 -0.86 12.35
CA ASN A 291 29.70 -1.82 12.02
C ASN A 291 30.06 -2.57 10.73
N VAL A 292 29.57 -3.80 10.62
CA VAL A 292 29.74 -4.65 9.44
C VAL A 292 28.36 -4.96 8.84
N TYR A 293 28.21 -4.73 7.55
CA TYR A 293 26.99 -4.99 6.81
C TYR A 293 27.17 -6.21 5.93
N ILE A 294 26.15 -7.04 5.84
CA ILE A 294 26.19 -8.36 5.18
C ILE A 294 25.00 -8.46 4.22
N ALA A 295 25.28 -8.67 2.95
CA ALA A 295 24.26 -9.00 1.96
C ALA A 295 24.08 -10.52 1.88
N GLU A 296 22.89 -11.00 2.21
CA GLU A 296 22.55 -12.43 2.13
C GLU A 296 21.70 -12.68 0.88
N ASP A 297 22.33 -13.24 -0.15
CA ASP A 297 21.69 -13.42 -1.48
C ASP A 297 20.45 -14.31 -1.40
N SER A 298 20.53 -15.40 -0.65
CA SER A 298 19.47 -16.41 -0.55
C SER A 298 18.42 -16.14 0.54
N ASN A 299 18.68 -15.21 1.45
CA ASN A 299 17.70 -14.73 2.41
C ASN A 299 17.05 -13.40 1.97
N HIS A 300 17.52 -12.81 0.86
CA HIS A 300 16.98 -11.52 0.32
C HIS A 300 16.94 -10.40 1.35
N VAL A 301 17.98 -10.29 2.19
CA VAL A 301 18.08 -9.32 3.28
C VAL A 301 19.48 -8.68 3.36
N ILE A 302 19.56 -7.52 3.97
CA ILE A 302 20.81 -6.91 4.44
C ILE A 302 20.81 -6.97 5.95
N ARG A 303 21.87 -7.57 6.53
CA ARG A 303 22.09 -7.63 7.97
C ARG A 303 23.21 -6.66 8.38
N LYS A 304 23.12 -6.18 9.60
CA LYS A 304 24.15 -5.35 10.23
C LYS A 304 24.63 -6.03 11.50
N VAL A 305 25.93 -6.10 11.70
CA VAL A 305 26.56 -6.46 12.98
C VAL A 305 27.13 -5.17 13.57
N ASP A 306 26.67 -4.78 14.75
CA ASP A 306 27.14 -3.58 15.43
C ASP A 306 28.50 -3.80 16.14
N VAL A 307 29.06 -2.74 16.71
CA VAL A 307 30.33 -2.78 17.44
C VAL A 307 30.32 -3.68 18.68
N ASN A 308 29.13 -4.03 19.18
CA ASN A 308 28.96 -4.95 20.30
C ASN A 308 28.82 -6.41 19.83
N GLY A 309 28.90 -6.66 18.52
CA GLY A 309 28.73 -7.97 17.91
C GLY A 309 27.27 -8.45 17.82
N ILE A 310 26.30 -7.55 17.93
CA ILE A 310 24.89 -7.87 17.81
C ILE A 310 24.45 -7.75 16.35
N ILE A 311 23.83 -8.80 15.82
CA ILE A 311 23.31 -8.82 14.45
C ILE A 311 21.84 -8.42 14.41
N THR A 312 21.47 -7.63 13.39
CA THR A 312 20.08 -7.22 13.13
C THR A 312 19.83 -7.11 11.64
N THR A 313 18.60 -7.35 11.19
CA THR A 313 18.19 -7.07 9.82
C THR A 313 17.90 -5.59 9.65
N VAL A 314 18.50 -4.97 8.63
CA VAL A 314 18.32 -3.53 8.32
C VAL A 314 17.51 -3.29 7.05
N ALA A 315 17.43 -4.27 6.16
CA ALA A 315 16.57 -4.22 4.96
C ALA A 315 16.16 -5.61 4.48
N GLY A 316 15.00 -5.69 3.86
CA GLY A 316 14.45 -6.91 3.28
C GLY A 316 13.51 -7.65 4.22
N ILE A 317 12.46 -8.25 3.64
CA ILE A 317 11.48 -9.10 4.36
C ILE A 317 11.73 -10.59 4.20
N GLY A 318 12.85 -10.99 3.60
CA GLY A 318 13.14 -12.41 3.32
C GLY A 318 12.36 -13.00 2.15
N VAL A 319 11.75 -12.17 1.32
CA VAL A 319 10.97 -12.61 0.14
C VAL A 319 11.48 -11.88 -1.09
N GLU A 320 11.82 -12.64 -2.12
CA GLU A 320 12.27 -12.13 -3.42
C GLU A 320 11.25 -11.15 -4.03
N GLY A 321 11.74 -10.10 -4.69
CA GLY A 321 10.94 -9.14 -5.45
C GLY A 321 11.43 -7.71 -5.33
N TYR A 322 10.62 -6.78 -5.86
CA TYR A 322 10.88 -5.34 -5.84
C TYR A 322 9.70 -4.60 -5.24
N SER A 323 9.91 -3.97 -4.09
CA SER A 323 8.90 -3.09 -3.47
C SER A 323 9.53 -2.26 -2.34
N GLY A 324 8.76 -1.28 -1.84
CA GLY A 324 9.06 -0.59 -0.59
C GLY A 324 9.84 0.72 -0.76
N ASP A 325 10.06 1.23 -1.97
CA ASP A 325 10.69 2.55 -2.17
C ASP A 325 9.88 3.65 -1.46
N GLY A 326 10.57 4.58 -0.81
CA GLY A 326 9.99 5.62 0.02
C GLY A 326 9.45 5.12 1.37
N GLY A 327 9.65 3.85 1.72
CA GLY A 327 9.15 3.23 2.94
C GLY A 327 10.25 2.61 3.81
N PRO A 328 9.86 1.96 4.94
CA PRO A 328 10.81 1.30 5.82
C PRO A 328 11.59 0.20 5.09
N ALA A 329 12.92 0.23 5.19
CA ALA A 329 13.79 -0.73 4.50
C ALA A 329 13.53 -2.18 4.95
N ILE A 330 13.20 -2.39 6.21
CA ILE A 330 12.83 -3.72 6.76
C ILE A 330 11.51 -4.26 6.21
N SER A 331 10.73 -3.45 5.51
CA SER A 331 9.46 -3.85 4.86
C SER A 331 9.60 -3.97 3.34
N ALA A 332 10.76 -3.71 2.79
CA ALA A 332 11.03 -3.78 1.36
C ALA A 332 11.27 -5.21 0.90
N ARG A 333 11.01 -5.49 -0.38
CA ARG A 333 11.50 -6.70 -1.05
C ARG A 333 12.79 -6.38 -1.78
N LEU A 334 13.76 -7.27 -1.65
CA LEU A 334 15.02 -7.28 -2.37
C LEU A 334 15.11 -8.56 -3.21
N THR A 335 15.83 -8.51 -4.34
CA THR A 335 16.07 -9.71 -5.14
C THR A 335 17.56 -10.03 -5.17
N ILE A 336 17.98 -11.06 -4.45
CA ILE A 336 19.36 -11.58 -4.46
C ILE A 336 20.38 -10.43 -4.26
N PRO A 337 20.38 -9.72 -3.10
CA PRO A 337 21.37 -8.69 -2.85
C PRO A 337 22.76 -9.34 -2.74
N GLN A 338 23.67 -8.94 -3.62
CA GLN A 338 24.99 -9.57 -3.68
C GLN A 338 26.06 -8.69 -3.01
N ARG A 339 26.26 -7.49 -3.49
CA ARG A 339 27.28 -6.58 -2.95
C ARG A 339 26.62 -5.35 -2.34
N LEU A 340 27.37 -4.60 -1.57
CA LEU A 340 26.89 -3.38 -0.97
C LEU A 340 28.05 -2.42 -0.70
N ALA A 341 27.78 -1.13 -0.66
CA ALA A 341 28.72 -0.12 -0.18
C ALA A 341 28.08 0.72 0.91
N VAL A 342 28.92 1.27 1.79
CA VAL A 342 28.49 2.15 2.87
C VAL A 342 29.27 3.46 2.76
N ASP A 343 28.57 4.59 2.76
CA ASP A 343 29.24 5.90 2.74
C ASP A 343 29.62 6.37 4.15
N ASN A 344 30.33 7.49 4.21
CA ASN A 344 30.82 8.09 5.48
C ASN A 344 29.69 8.56 6.41
N MET A 345 28.45 8.69 5.90
CA MET A 345 27.27 9.02 6.67
C MET A 345 26.52 7.76 7.15
N GLY A 346 26.95 6.57 6.71
CA GLY A 346 26.32 5.29 7.02
C GLY A 346 25.12 4.95 6.13
N ASN A 347 24.93 5.62 4.99
CA ASN A 347 23.96 5.17 3.99
C ASN A 347 24.51 3.91 3.32
N ILE A 348 23.60 2.93 3.09
CA ILE A 348 23.94 1.67 2.45
C ILE A 348 23.41 1.69 1.01
N TYR A 349 24.25 1.34 0.07
CA TYR A 349 23.91 1.25 -1.35
C TYR A 349 23.90 -0.21 -1.76
N VAL A 350 22.81 -0.65 -2.37
CA VAL A 350 22.57 -2.06 -2.74
C VAL A 350 22.23 -2.14 -4.21
N PRO A 351 23.08 -2.77 -5.03
CA PRO A 351 22.71 -3.17 -6.38
C PRO A 351 21.61 -4.24 -6.31
N ASP A 352 20.47 -3.96 -6.90
CA ASP A 352 19.37 -4.91 -7.06
C ASP A 352 19.39 -5.39 -8.53
N TRP A 353 20.36 -6.29 -8.82
CA TRP A 353 20.86 -6.55 -10.15
C TRP A 353 19.84 -7.17 -11.11
N ILE A 354 18.97 -8.06 -10.62
CA ILE A 354 17.87 -8.64 -11.41
C ILE A 354 16.81 -7.60 -11.71
N ASN A 355 16.58 -6.64 -10.80
CA ASN A 355 15.64 -5.55 -11.00
C ASN A 355 16.24 -4.37 -11.78
N HIS A 356 17.52 -4.44 -12.17
CA HIS A 356 18.22 -3.40 -12.92
C HIS A 356 18.22 -2.03 -12.23
N THR A 357 18.33 -2.02 -10.89
CA THR A 357 18.27 -0.80 -10.08
C THR A 357 19.41 -0.77 -9.04
N VAL A 358 19.73 0.43 -8.56
CA VAL A 358 20.51 0.62 -7.34
C VAL A 358 19.63 1.29 -6.30
N ARG A 359 19.61 0.71 -5.11
CA ARG A 359 18.80 1.21 -3.99
C ARG A 359 19.71 1.76 -2.90
N LYS A 360 19.24 2.81 -2.22
CA LYS A 360 19.91 3.44 -1.08
C LYS A 360 19.06 3.23 0.17
N ILE A 361 19.67 2.72 1.22
CA ILE A 361 19.10 2.67 2.57
C ILE A 361 19.71 3.83 3.34
N ALA A 362 18.89 4.80 3.73
CA ALA A 362 19.37 6.00 4.37
C ALA A 362 19.86 5.73 5.81
N ALA A 363 20.98 6.35 6.19
CA ALA A 363 21.51 6.27 7.55
C ALA A 363 20.64 7.07 8.53
N CYS A 364 20.49 6.54 9.75
CA CYS A 364 19.80 7.24 10.84
C CYS A 364 20.75 8.15 11.63
N VAL A 365 21.29 9.19 10.99
CA VAL A 365 22.29 10.06 11.64
C VAL A 365 21.70 11.21 12.45
N ASN A 366 20.46 11.63 12.23
CA ASN A 366 19.76 12.63 13.04
C ASN A 366 18.24 12.39 12.87
N SER A 367 17.61 11.73 13.83
CA SER A 367 16.17 11.61 13.83
C SER A 367 15.51 12.96 14.12
N VAL A 368 14.94 13.60 13.13
CA VAL A 368 14.04 14.73 13.38
C VAL A 368 12.71 14.14 13.86
N ALA A 369 12.23 14.55 15.02
CA ALA A 369 10.95 14.08 15.52
C ALA A 369 9.84 14.50 14.56
N SER A 370 9.13 13.53 14.00
CA SER A 370 7.89 13.80 13.27
C SER A 370 6.73 13.89 14.26
N SER A 371 5.74 14.67 13.94
CA SER A 371 4.50 14.71 14.71
C SER A 371 3.29 14.84 13.79
N VAL A 372 2.15 14.35 14.24
CA VAL A 372 0.88 14.50 13.57
C VAL A 372 -0.17 14.91 14.61
N SER A 373 -1.02 15.84 14.25
CA SER A 373 -2.21 16.18 15.02
C SER A 373 -3.44 16.05 14.14
N ILE A 374 -4.57 15.67 14.72
CA ILE A 374 -5.83 15.65 13.99
C ILE A 374 -6.80 16.68 14.53
N SER A 375 -7.60 17.22 13.62
CA SER A 375 -8.72 18.11 13.89
C SER A 375 -9.98 17.57 13.21
N SER A 376 -11.14 17.94 13.73
CA SER A 376 -12.44 17.60 13.13
C SER A 376 -13.27 18.87 12.93
N SER A 377 -14.10 18.89 11.89
CA SER A 377 -15.09 19.94 11.66
C SER A 377 -16.14 20.03 12.77
N SER A 378 -16.45 18.92 13.42
CA SER A 378 -17.30 18.77 14.59
C SER A 378 -16.94 17.50 15.34
N THR A 379 -17.19 17.48 16.64
CA THR A 379 -17.12 16.26 17.47
C THR A 379 -18.49 15.69 17.79
N THR A 380 -19.56 16.33 17.33
CA THR A 380 -20.94 15.88 17.53
C THR A 380 -21.65 15.85 16.18
N ALA A 381 -22.36 14.77 15.89
CA ALA A 381 -23.16 14.60 14.67
C ALA A 381 -24.37 13.70 14.93
N CYS A 382 -25.34 13.78 14.05
CA CYS A 382 -26.43 12.80 14.01
C CYS A 382 -25.95 11.49 13.37
N ALA A 383 -26.54 10.37 13.74
CA ALA A 383 -26.25 9.08 13.14
C ALA A 383 -26.33 9.14 11.61
N ASN A 384 -25.40 8.45 10.94
CA ASN A 384 -25.24 8.44 9.48
C ASN A 384 -24.86 9.79 8.83
N THR A 385 -24.52 10.82 9.62
CA THR A 385 -23.97 12.08 9.10
C THR A 385 -22.44 11.98 9.01
N PRO A 386 -21.82 12.32 7.87
CA PRO A 386 -20.37 12.22 7.74
C PRO A 386 -19.65 13.25 8.62
N LEU A 387 -18.67 12.79 9.39
CA LEU A 387 -17.66 13.61 10.05
C LEU A 387 -16.38 13.60 9.25
N VAL A 388 -15.69 14.74 9.20
CA VAL A 388 -14.44 14.92 8.46
C VAL A 388 -13.33 15.22 9.44
N PHE A 389 -12.26 14.41 9.38
CA PHE A 389 -11.05 14.55 10.16
C PHE A 389 -9.90 14.93 9.25
N THR A 390 -9.06 15.86 9.68
CA THR A 390 -7.89 16.33 8.93
C THR A 390 -6.64 16.12 9.75
N ALA A 391 -5.64 15.46 9.17
CA ALA A 391 -4.32 15.26 9.77
C ALA A 391 -3.37 16.39 9.36
N ASN A 392 -2.73 17.02 10.34
CA ASN A 392 -1.71 18.05 10.16
C ASN A 392 -0.37 17.44 10.54
N ALA A 393 0.49 17.23 9.54
CA ALA A 393 1.81 16.65 9.70
C ALA A 393 2.89 17.72 9.91
N VAL A 394 3.83 17.45 10.82
CA VAL A 394 5.07 18.20 10.98
C VAL A 394 6.23 17.25 10.77
N ASN A 395 7.21 17.62 9.94
CA ASN A 395 8.33 16.78 9.53
C ASN A 395 7.88 15.43 8.92
N GLY A 396 6.77 15.47 8.16
CA GLY A 396 6.24 14.30 7.47
C GLY A 396 6.96 13.96 6.16
N GLY A 397 7.87 14.84 5.70
CA GLY A 397 8.52 14.71 4.40
C GLY A 397 7.60 15.10 3.23
N SER A 398 8.04 14.80 2.01
CA SER A 398 7.33 15.17 0.78
C SER A 398 6.10 14.31 0.49
N SER A 399 6.00 13.11 1.09
CA SER A 399 4.95 12.13 0.82
C SER A 399 4.60 11.30 2.07
N PRO A 400 4.10 11.92 3.14
CA PRO A 400 3.74 11.20 4.36
C PRO A 400 2.57 10.24 4.11
N ARG A 401 2.57 9.10 4.81
CA ARG A 401 1.48 8.12 4.79
C ARG A 401 0.68 8.21 6.08
N PHE A 402 -0.64 8.14 5.98
CA PHE A 402 -1.56 8.25 7.09
C PHE A 402 -2.34 6.94 7.29
N LEU A 403 -2.32 6.40 8.49
CA LEU A 403 -3.14 5.26 8.90
C LEU A 403 -4.15 5.77 9.93
N TRP A 404 -5.38 5.97 9.49
CA TRP A 404 -6.48 6.33 10.37
C TRP A 404 -6.96 5.11 11.15
N GLN A 405 -7.38 5.33 12.37
CA GLN A 405 -7.92 4.30 13.25
C GLN A 405 -9.20 4.79 13.94
N VAL A 406 -10.16 3.89 14.06
CA VAL A 406 -11.35 4.05 14.89
C VAL A 406 -11.30 2.95 15.95
N ASN A 407 -11.25 3.32 17.23
CA ASN A 407 -11.08 2.38 18.35
C ASN A 407 -9.88 1.42 18.18
N GLY A 408 -8.78 1.95 17.60
CA GLY A 408 -7.58 1.17 17.33
C GLY A 408 -7.64 0.24 16.11
N GLN A 409 -8.76 0.18 15.40
CA GLN A 409 -8.89 -0.58 14.15
C GLN A 409 -8.63 0.31 12.95
N SER A 410 -7.93 -0.23 11.95
CA SER A 410 -7.61 0.52 10.74
C SER A 410 -8.85 0.96 9.99
N ALA A 411 -8.86 2.23 9.55
CA ALA A 411 -9.94 2.86 8.79
C ALA A 411 -9.36 3.81 7.72
N GLY A 412 -10.17 4.20 6.74
CA GLY A 412 -9.81 5.20 5.74
C GLY A 412 -8.91 4.69 4.61
N ASN A 413 -8.40 5.61 3.81
CA ASN A 413 -7.75 5.36 2.51
C ASN A 413 -6.29 5.81 2.45
N GLY A 414 -5.66 6.12 3.59
CA GLY A 414 -4.26 6.55 3.65
C GLY A 414 -4.00 8.02 3.30
N GLN A 415 -5.06 8.82 3.08
CA GLN A 415 -4.97 10.23 2.77
C GLN A 415 -4.97 11.10 4.04
N PRO A 416 -4.50 12.37 3.98
CA PRO A 416 -4.51 13.27 5.13
C PRO A 416 -5.91 13.67 5.59
N VAL A 417 -6.95 13.39 4.81
CA VAL A 417 -8.36 13.64 5.16
C VAL A 417 -9.11 12.31 5.22
N PHE A 418 -9.79 12.08 6.33
CA PHE A 418 -10.64 10.92 6.57
C PHE A 418 -12.08 11.38 6.79
N SER A 419 -13.02 10.88 5.98
CA SER A 419 -14.45 11.17 6.09
C SER A 419 -15.23 9.87 6.26
N THR A 420 -16.11 9.81 7.25
CA THR A 420 -16.93 8.63 7.51
C THR A 420 -18.26 9.02 8.17
N SER A 421 -19.32 8.28 7.84
CA SER A 421 -20.65 8.36 8.49
C SER A 421 -20.95 7.12 9.35
N ALA A 422 -19.99 6.21 9.49
CA ALA A 422 -20.18 4.92 10.18
C ALA A 422 -19.72 4.93 11.65
N LEU A 423 -19.61 6.11 12.26
CA LEU A 423 -19.20 6.24 13.67
C LEU A 423 -20.37 6.01 14.61
N ALA A 424 -20.09 5.38 15.75
CA ALA A 424 -20.98 5.24 16.88
C ALA A 424 -20.69 6.25 17.99
N ASP A 425 -21.63 6.42 18.92
CA ASP A 425 -21.44 7.29 20.09
C ASP A 425 -20.27 6.81 20.94
N GLY A 426 -19.36 7.71 21.29
CA GLY A 426 -18.18 7.42 22.09
C GLY A 426 -17.00 6.86 21.29
N ASP A 427 -17.08 6.68 19.95
CA ASP A 427 -15.95 6.24 19.15
C ASP A 427 -14.77 7.21 19.25
N ILE A 428 -13.57 6.63 19.25
CA ILE A 428 -12.30 7.36 19.35
C ILE A 428 -11.57 7.26 18.01
N VAL A 429 -11.29 8.42 17.40
CA VAL A 429 -10.55 8.52 16.14
C VAL A 429 -9.14 9.03 16.42
N ASN A 430 -8.13 8.38 15.86
CA ASN A 430 -6.74 8.83 15.84
C ASN A 430 -6.08 8.48 14.49
N CYS A 431 -4.88 8.99 14.27
CA CYS A 431 -4.12 8.79 13.05
C CYS A 431 -2.66 8.49 13.38
N ILE A 432 -2.07 7.51 12.71
CA ILE A 432 -0.64 7.23 12.74
C ILE A 432 -0.05 7.74 11.42
N MET A 433 0.93 8.62 11.50
CA MET A 433 1.67 9.12 10.34
C MET A 433 3.02 8.43 10.25
N THR A 434 3.34 7.90 9.07
CA THR A 434 4.68 7.48 8.71
C THR A 434 5.28 8.55 7.78
N SER A 435 6.36 9.18 8.24
CA SER A 435 7.08 10.19 7.45
C SER A 435 7.79 9.55 6.27
N SER A 436 7.94 10.29 5.17
CA SER A 436 8.87 9.95 4.09
C SER A 436 10.29 10.45 4.32
N GLU A 437 10.52 11.22 5.38
CA GLU A 437 11.88 11.58 5.80
C GLU A 437 12.59 10.37 6.42
N ALA A 438 13.86 10.18 6.04
CA ALA A 438 14.68 9.11 6.59
C ALA A 438 14.75 9.20 8.12
N CYS A 439 14.66 8.05 8.78
CA CYS A 439 14.88 7.92 10.22
C CYS A 439 13.89 8.65 11.14
N THR A 440 12.70 8.92 10.68
CA THR A 440 11.61 9.40 11.53
C THR A 440 10.80 8.24 12.07
N LEU A 441 10.53 8.24 13.38
CA LEU A 441 9.58 7.31 13.98
C LEU A 441 8.17 7.63 13.49
N PRO A 442 7.30 6.63 13.30
CA PRO A 442 5.89 6.89 13.11
C PRO A 442 5.33 7.71 14.27
N ALA A 443 4.60 8.76 13.97
CA ALA A 443 3.98 9.63 14.95
C ALA A 443 2.50 9.27 15.10
N THR A 444 2.01 9.23 16.34
CA THR A 444 0.58 9.03 16.64
C THR A 444 -0.02 10.37 17.03
N SER A 445 -1.18 10.70 16.47
CA SER A 445 -1.90 11.94 16.74
C SER A 445 -2.53 11.94 18.14
N ASN A 446 -3.05 13.11 18.54
CA ASN A 446 -4.10 13.19 19.55
C ASN A 446 -5.30 12.34 19.13
N SER A 447 -6.11 11.95 20.12
CA SER A 447 -7.38 11.24 19.90
C SER A 447 -8.55 12.23 19.95
N ILE A 448 -9.56 12.02 19.11
CA ILE A 448 -10.83 12.73 19.14
C ILE A 448 -11.93 11.74 19.44
N SER A 449 -12.64 11.93 20.56
CA SER A 449 -13.87 11.20 20.85
C SER A 449 -15.06 11.92 20.23
N VAL A 450 -15.95 11.17 19.59
CA VAL A 450 -17.15 11.72 18.93
C VAL A 450 -18.40 11.39 19.71
N ALA A 451 -19.38 12.30 19.65
CA ALA A 451 -20.71 12.11 20.23
C ALA A 451 -21.72 11.96 19.07
N ILE A 452 -22.18 10.74 18.84
CA ILE A 452 -23.18 10.46 17.80
C ILE A 452 -24.56 10.41 18.44
N LYS A 453 -25.44 11.31 17.97
CA LYS A 453 -26.81 11.44 18.45
C LYS A 453 -27.76 10.67 17.54
N GLU A 454 -28.63 9.90 18.12
CA GLU A 454 -29.64 9.16 17.37
C GLU A 454 -30.74 10.08 16.86
N SER A 455 -31.15 9.88 15.62
CA SER A 455 -32.33 10.54 15.04
C SER A 455 -33.59 9.82 15.52
N PRO A 456 -34.70 10.55 15.78
CA PRO A 456 -35.98 9.92 16.06
C PRO A 456 -36.40 8.95 14.96
N VAL A 457 -37.03 7.85 15.32
CA VAL A 457 -37.54 6.86 14.35
C VAL A 457 -39.05 7.03 14.23
N ILE A 458 -39.57 7.20 13.01
CA ILE A 458 -40.98 7.39 12.74
C ILE A 458 -41.51 6.19 11.95
N THR A 459 -42.52 5.53 12.51
CA THR A 459 -43.29 4.49 11.81
C THR A 459 -44.71 5.02 11.60
N LEU A 460 -45.15 5.09 10.36
CA LEU A 460 -46.43 5.68 9.97
C LEU A 460 -47.07 4.80 8.88
N PRO A 461 -48.41 4.49 8.95
CA PRO A 461 -49.12 3.85 7.86
C PRO A 461 -48.96 4.63 6.55
N ARG A 462 -48.72 3.93 5.45
CA ARG A 462 -48.52 4.56 4.14
C ARG A 462 -49.72 5.36 3.65
N GLN A 463 -50.92 4.90 4.03
CA GLN A 463 -52.16 5.55 3.62
C GLN A 463 -53.30 5.34 4.60
N TYR A 464 -54.22 6.28 4.64
CA TYR A 464 -55.53 6.22 5.28
C TYR A 464 -56.60 6.47 4.22
N THR A 465 -57.86 6.02 4.46
CA THR A 465 -58.97 6.27 3.56
C THR A 465 -60.14 6.84 4.37
N ILE A 466 -60.68 7.96 3.93
CA ILE A 466 -61.81 8.64 4.58
C ILE A 466 -62.94 8.97 3.58
N ASN A 467 -64.18 9.17 4.09
CA ASN A 467 -65.23 9.79 3.31
C ASN A 467 -65.04 11.33 3.32
N PRO A 468 -65.56 12.06 2.34
CA PRO A 468 -65.55 13.51 2.32
C PRO A 468 -66.10 14.09 3.63
N GLY A 469 -65.34 14.99 4.27
CA GLY A 469 -65.71 15.60 5.52
C GLY A 469 -65.56 14.75 6.78
N ALA A 470 -65.12 13.49 6.67
CA ALA A 470 -64.77 12.68 7.81
C ALA A 470 -63.35 13.00 8.30
N GLY A 471 -63.12 12.87 9.59
CA GLY A 471 -61.80 13.00 10.20
C GLY A 471 -61.15 11.63 10.41
N ILE A 472 -59.82 11.56 10.26
CA ILE A 472 -59.00 10.42 10.60
C ILE A 472 -57.82 10.87 11.47
N GLN A 473 -57.56 10.16 12.55
CA GLN A 473 -56.41 10.39 13.38
C GLN A 473 -55.18 9.81 12.72
N LEU A 474 -54.14 10.62 12.50
CA LEU A 474 -52.84 10.19 12.05
C LEU A 474 -52.05 9.73 13.26
N ASN A 475 -51.80 8.45 13.37
CA ASN A 475 -51.17 7.82 14.53
C ASN A 475 -49.75 7.33 14.19
N PRO A 476 -48.74 8.19 14.06
CA PRO A 476 -47.37 7.73 13.95
C PRO A 476 -46.89 7.13 15.28
N VAL A 477 -46.08 6.08 15.19
CA VAL A 477 -45.25 5.62 16.31
C VAL A 477 -43.92 6.33 16.21
N ILE A 478 -43.59 7.16 17.20
CA ILE A 478 -42.34 7.92 17.23
C ILE A 478 -41.53 7.38 18.39
N ALA A 479 -40.33 6.85 18.09
CA ALA A 479 -39.36 6.39 19.08
C ALA A 479 -38.15 7.33 19.12
N GLY A 480 -37.56 7.51 20.32
CA GLY A 480 -36.43 8.41 20.53
C GLY A 480 -36.82 9.68 21.26
N ASN A 481 -35.85 10.58 21.41
CA ASN A 481 -36.04 11.86 22.10
C ASN A 481 -36.66 12.88 21.10
N VAL A 482 -37.80 13.47 21.46
CA VAL A 482 -38.57 14.40 20.60
C VAL A 482 -38.66 15.76 21.24
N ALA A 483 -38.18 16.78 20.55
CA ALA A 483 -38.31 18.20 21.00
C ALA A 483 -39.27 19.02 20.15
N HIS A 484 -39.42 18.65 18.84
CA HIS A 484 -40.27 19.37 17.93
C HIS A 484 -40.91 18.44 16.92
N ILE A 485 -42.18 18.68 16.59
CA ILE A 485 -42.95 17.98 15.57
C ILE A 485 -43.62 19.00 14.67
N GLU A 486 -43.61 18.75 13.38
CA GLU A 486 -44.28 19.56 12.38
C GLU A 486 -44.84 18.67 11.25
N TRP A 487 -46.11 18.87 10.94
CA TRP A 487 -46.78 18.24 9.80
C TRP A 487 -46.96 19.26 8.65
N THR A 488 -46.69 18.83 7.45
CA THR A 488 -46.84 19.61 6.23
C THR A 488 -47.60 18.80 5.16
N PRO A 489 -48.61 19.39 4.49
CA PRO A 489 -49.20 20.69 4.72
C PRO A 489 -50.06 20.74 5.99
N ALA A 490 -50.18 21.88 6.62
CA ALA A 490 -51.06 22.08 7.79
C ALA A 490 -52.56 22.10 7.45
N ILE A 491 -52.88 22.28 6.17
CA ILE A 491 -54.27 22.34 5.72
C ILE A 491 -55.01 21.04 5.97
N GLY A 492 -56.19 21.12 6.55
CA GLY A 492 -57.01 19.93 6.89
C GLY A 492 -56.58 19.22 8.17
N LEU A 493 -55.55 19.72 8.91
CA LEU A 493 -55.18 19.22 10.23
C LEU A 493 -55.77 20.13 11.32
N ASN A 494 -56.22 19.50 12.42
CA ASN A 494 -56.66 20.24 13.60
C ASN A 494 -55.49 20.96 14.32
N ASN A 495 -54.30 20.39 14.29
CA ASN A 495 -53.05 20.98 14.75
C ASN A 495 -51.86 20.30 14.07
N ALA A 496 -50.99 21.06 13.42
CA ALA A 496 -49.83 20.55 12.72
C ALA A 496 -48.61 20.26 13.62
N TYR A 497 -48.66 20.62 14.90
CA TYR A 497 -47.52 20.54 15.82
C TYR A 497 -47.68 19.48 16.94
N ILE A 498 -48.69 18.62 16.82
CA ILE A 498 -48.88 17.48 17.75
C ILE A 498 -48.55 16.14 17.06
N PRO A 499 -48.18 15.11 17.82
CA PRO A 499 -47.78 13.84 17.23
C PRO A 499 -48.91 13.15 16.43
N ASP A 500 -50.15 13.30 16.86
CA ASP A 500 -51.32 12.55 16.41
C ASP A 500 -52.48 13.48 15.96
N PRO A 501 -52.31 14.34 14.94
CA PRO A 501 -53.35 15.23 14.51
C PRO A 501 -54.51 14.50 13.86
N VAL A 502 -55.73 15.12 13.93
CA VAL A 502 -56.88 14.67 13.15
C VAL A 502 -56.83 15.37 11.80
N ALA A 503 -56.79 14.58 10.73
CA ALA A 503 -56.81 15.06 9.36
C ALA A 503 -58.24 14.96 8.78
N THR A 504 -58.73 16.11 8.23
CA THR A 504 -60.04 16.28 7.58
C THR A 504 -59.88 16.90 6.20
N PRO A 505 -59.01 16.39 5.33
CA PRO A 505 -58.82 16.98 4.02
C PRO A 505 -60.05 16.79 3.14
N MET A 506 -60.34 17.77 2.29
CA MET A 506 -61.46 17.72 1.32
C MET A 506 -61.07 17.02 0.00
N VAL A 507 -59.78 16.87 -0.23
CA VAL A 507 -59.17 16.15 -1.38
C VAL A 507 -58.06 15.25 -0.88
N THR A 508 -57.74 14.21 -1.65
CA THR A 508 -56.60 13.32 -1.34
C THR A 508 -55.34 14.16 -1.11
N THR A 509 -54.73 14.00 0.05
CA THR A 509 -53.64 14.86 0.51
C THR A 509 -52.52 13.99 1.07
N GLU A 510 -51.29 14.20 0.61
CA GLU A 510 -50.07 13.67 1.22
C GLU A 510 -49.62 14.57 2.36
N TYR A 511 -49.43 14.00 3.55
CA TYR A 511 -48.90 14.66 4.72
C TYR A 511 -47.51 14.12 5.02
N THR A 512 -46.57 15.02 5.33
CA THR A 512 -45.22 14.70 5.78
C THR A 512 -45.09 15.13 7.23
N ILE A 513 -44.72 14.24 8.12
CA ILE A 513 -44.29 14.55 9.47
C ILE A 513 -42.79 14.76 9.52
N LYS A 514 -42.31 15.85 10.09
CA LYS A 514 -40.93 16.08 10.49
C LYS A 514 -40.83 16.08 12.00
N VAL A 515 -39.83 15.34 12.50
CA VAL A 515 -39.57 15.27 13.95
C VAL A 515 -38.14 15.63 14.19
N ARG A 516 -37.88 16.49 15.16
CA ARG A 516 -36.54 16.93 15.56
C ARG A 516 -36.31 16.58 17.03
N SER A 517 -35.13 16.00 17.32
CA SER A 517 -34.68 15.76 18.68
C SER A 517 -34.16 17.02 19.37
N ALA A 518 -33.96 16.98 20.69
CA ALA A 518 -33.34 18.07 21.44
C ALA A 518 -31.90 18.36 20.99
N ASP A 519 -31.20 17.35 20.49
CA ASP A 519 -29.85 17.45 19.94
C ASP A 519 -29.82 17.97 18.49
N GLY A 520 -31.00 18.27 17.90
CA GLY A 520 -31.15 18.83 16.56
C GLY A 520 -31.22 17.80 15.43
N CYS A 521 -31.24 16.50 15.73
CA CYS A 521 -31.35 15.44 14.72
C CYS A 521 -32.79 15.32 14.19
N GLU A 522 -32.93 15.22 12.87
CA GLU A 522 -34.23 15.23 12.19
C GLU A 522 -34.54 13.87 11.54
N SER A 523 -35.82 13.58 11.46
CA SER A 523 -36.38 12.49 10.67
C SER A 523 -37.70 12.91 10.05
N GLU A 524 -38.05 12.31 8.91
CA GLU A 524 -39.31 12.54 8.23
C GLU A 524 -39.98 11.25 7.80
N ALA A 525 -41.31 11.27 7.75
CA ALA A 525 -42.12 10.19 7.18
C ALA A 525 -43.34 10.77 6.49
N LYS A 526 -43.89 10.01 5.54
CA LYS A 526 -45.03 10.44 4.72
C LYS A 526 -46.20 9.49 4.81
N THR A 527 -47.40 10.04 4.72
CA THR A 527 -48.65 9.30 4.59
C THR A 527 -49.65 10.04 3.68
N THR A 528 -50.47 9.26 2.97
CA THR A 528 -51.49 9.83 2.11
C THR A 528 -52.89 9.57 2.73
N VAL A 529 -53.66 10.64 2.91
CA VAL A 529 -55.06 10.52 3.26
C VAL A 529 -55.92 10.60 1.98
N ILE A 530 -56.41 9.46 1.57
CA ILE A 530 -57.24 9.28 0.38
C ILE A 530 -58.68 9.66 0.76
N VAL A 531 -59.26 10.66 0.08
CA VAL A 531 -60.66 11.05 0.26
C VAL A 531 -61.51 10.25 -0.71
N TYR A 532 -62.26 9.29 -0.19
CA TYR A 532 -63.09 8.38 -0.99
C TYR A 532 -64.38 9.05 -1.39
N ARG A 533 -64.54 9.44 -2.65
CA ARG A 533 -65.81 9.94 -3.21
C ARG A 533 -66.72 8.80 -3.58
N LYS A 534 -67.74 8.55 -2.78
CA LYS A 534 -68.78 7.56 -3.12
C LYS A 534 -69.72 8.16 -4.15
N LEU A 535 -69.74 7.58 -5.34
CA LEU A 535 -70.76 7.88 -6.34
C LEU A 535 -72.09 7.26 -5.89
N LEU A 536 -73.07 8.11 -5.56
CA LEU A 536 -74.40 7.67 -5.15
C LEU A 536 -75.25 7.35 -6.40
N MET A 537 -75.48 6.07 -6.64
CA MET A 537 -76.31 5.59 -7.72
C MET A 537 -77.72 5.25 -7.23
N PRO A 538 -78.79 5.42 -8.05
CA PRO A 538 -80.12 4.95 -7.69
C PRO A 538 -80.13 3.43 -7.40
N SER A 539 -80.93 2.99 -6.46
CA SER A 539 -81.07 1.56 -6.12
C SER A 539 -82.08 0.81 -6.97
N ALA A 540 -82.99 1.53 -7.67
CA ALA A 540 -83.99 0.96 -8.57
C ALA A 540 -84.38 1.96 -9.66
N PHE A 541 -84.92 1.50 -10.76
CA PHE A 541 -85.48 2.35 -11.81
C PHE A 541 -86.69 1.61 -12.51
N THR A 542 -87.57 2.37 -13.14
CA THR A 542 -88.81 1.91 -13.73
C THR A 542 -88.99 2.43 -15.15
N PRO A 543 -88.53 1.69 -16.19
CA PRO A 543 -88.68 2.14 -17.59
C PRO A 543 -90.08 1.93 -18.10
N ASN A 544 -91.03 2.75 -17.65
CA ASN A 544 -92.48 2.69 -18.00
C ASN A 544 -92.86 3.83 -18.93
N GLY A 545 -91.94 4.76 -19.28
CA GLY A 545 -92.15 5.86 -20.20
C GLY A 545 -92.89 7.06 -19.62
N ASP A 546 -93.00 7.19 -18.30
CA ASP A 546 -93.61 8.34 -17.61
C ASP A 546 -92.72 9.52 -17.43
N GLY A 547 -91.42 9.44 -17.83
CA GLY A 547 -90.42 10.44 -17.71
C GLY A 547 -89.70 10.49 -16.34
N LEU A 548 -90.09 9.56 -15.42
CA LEU A 548 -89.52 9.50 -14.08
C LEU A 548 -88.78 8.16 -13.89
N ASN A 549 -87.49 8.22 -13.67
CA ASN A 549 -86.62 7.05 -13.45
C ASN A 549 -86.64 5.98 -14.56
N ASP A 550 -86.97 6.38 -15.80
CA ASP A 550 -86.98 5.50 -16.97
C ASP A 550 -85.61 4.96 -17.38
N VAL A 551 -84.55 5.58 -16.91
CA VAL A 551 -83.19 5.23 -17.31
C VAL A 551 -82.25 5.21 -16.07
N PHE A 552 -81.60 4.07 -15.87
CA PHE A 552 -80.52 3.97 -14.86
C PHE A 552 -79.27 4.53 -15.43
N ARG A 553 -78.81 5.67 -14.86
CA ARG A 553 -77.67 6.42 -15.34
C ARG A 553 -76.83 6.99 -14.22
N ILE A 554 -75.62 7.39 -14.54
CA ILE A 554 -74.77 8.20 -13.64
C ILE A 554 -75.50 9.52 -13.37
N PRO A 555 -75.60 9.96 -12.09
CA PRO A 555 -76.31 11.20 -11.75
C PRO A 555 -75.78 12.40 -12.52
N ALA A 556 -76.69 13.30 -12.94
CA ALA A 556 -76.30 14.52 -13.64
C ALA A 556 -75.43 15.41 -12.74
N GLY A 557 -74.43 16.05 -13.33
CA GLY A 557 -73.46 16.87 -12.60
C GLY A 557 -72.23 16.10 -12.09
N THR A 558 -72.12 14.81 -12.34
CA THR A 558 -70.91 14.03 -12.07
C THR A 558 -69.83 14.34 -13.11
N THR A 559 -68.60 14.64 -12.69
CA THR A 559 -67.46 15.07 -13.54
C THR A 559 -66.47 13.96 -13.76
N LEU A 560 -66.89 12.79 -14.21
CA LEU A 560 -65.98 11.68 -14.48
C LEU A 560 -65.46 11.71 -15.92
N ASN A 561 -64.14 11.53 -16.07
CA ASN A 561 -63.47 11.33 -17.35
C ASN A 561 -63.16 9.84 -17.56
N ARG A 562 -62.95 9.40 -18.81
CA ARG A 562 -62.63 8.00 -19.19
C ARG A 562 -63.60 6.98 -18.58
N VAL A 563 -64.89 7.31 -18.61
CA VAL A 563 -65.93 6.50 -18.00
C VAL A 563 -66.09 5.16 -18.74
N ARG A 564 -66.21 4.10 -17.96
CA ARG A 564 -66.77 2.82 -18.42
C ARG A 564 -67.87 2.40 -17.44
N PHE A 565 -69.09 2.56 -17.86
CA PHE A 565 -70.27 2.17 -17.11
C PHE A 565 -70.83 0.86 -17.71
N SER A 566 -70.86 -0.20 -16.90
CA SER A 566 -71.29 -1.53 -17.31
C SER A 566 -72.37 -2.07 -16.36
N ILE A 567 -73.34 -2.75 -16.90
CA ILE A 567 -74.37 -3.46 -16.13
C ILE A 567 -74.37 -4.93 -16.51
N PHE A 568 -74.47 -5.79 -15.51
CA PHE A 568 -74.37 -7.23 -15.62
C PHE A 568 -75.70 -7.88 -15.13
N ASP A 569 -76.11 -8.92 -15.78
CA ASP A 569 -77.18 -9.80 -15.28
C ASP A 569 -76.66 -10.68 -14.11
N ARG A 570 -77.52 -11.47 -13.50
CA ARG A 570 -77.17 -12.40 -12.41
C ARG A 570 -76.18 -13.49 -12.80
N TRP A 571 -75.92 -13.67 -14.08
CA TRP A 571 -75.00 -14.66 -14.63
C TRP A 571 -73.63 -14.05 -14.98
N GLY A 572 -73.48 -12.73 -14.77
CA GLY A 572 -72.28 -11.98 -15.09
C GLY A 572 -72.11 -11.53 -16.54
N ASN A 573 -73.19 -11.69 -17.38
CA ASN A 573 -73.16 -11.19 -18.75
C ASN A 573 -73.39 -9.67 -18.77
N ILE A 574 -72.69 -8.97 -19.64
CA ILE A 574 -72.88 -7.54 -19.84
C ILE A 574 -74.18 -7.31 -20.62
N VAL A 575 -75.16 -6.67 -20.00
CA VAL A 575 -76.44 -6.31 -20.64
C VAL A 575 -76.46 -4.86 -21.12
N PHE A 576 -75.55 -4.01 -20.56
CA PHE A 576 -75.34 -2.64 -21.02
C PHE A 576 -73.89 -2.20 -20.75
N GLN A 577 -73.33 -1.46 -21.68
CA GLN A 577 -72.02 -0.82 -21.48
C GLN A 577 -71.94 0.49 -22.27
N THR A 578 -71.40 1.53 -21.66
CA THR A 578 -71.15 2.82 -22.31
C THR A 578 -69.87 3.48 -21.77
N SER A 579 -69.24 4.31 -22.61
CA SER A 579 -68.19 5.24 -22.21
C SER A 579 -68.68 6.69 -22.15
N ASP A 580 -69.96 6.93 -22.50
CA ASP A 580 -70.57 8.22 -22.40
C ASP A 580 -71.23 8.38 -21.02
N ILE A 581 -70.77 9.38 -20.25
CA ILE A 581 -71.26 9.67 -18.89
C ILE A 581 -72.74 10.03 -18.82
N ASN A 582 -73.28 10.57 -19.91
CA ASN A 582 -74.68 11.00 -19.99
C ASN A 582 -75.62 9.90 -20.42
N LYS A 583 -75.10 8.78 -20.92
CA LYS A 583 -75.90 7.65 -21.42
C LYS A 583 -76.20 6.67 -20.30
N GLY A 584 -77.48 6.33 -20.14
CA GLY A 584 -77.94 5.36 -19.16
C GLY A 584 -78.57 4.13 -19.81
N TRP A 585 -78.89 3.15 -18.99
CA TRP A 585 -79.52 1.88 -19.36
C TRP A 585 -81.04 2.00 -19.19
N ASP A 586 -81.74 1.68 -20.23
CA ASP A 586 -83.25 1.69 -20.33
C ASP A 586 -83.92 0.36 -19.93
N GLY A 587 -83.18 -0.54 -19.31
CA GLY A 587 -83.69 -1.87 -18.92
C GLY A 587 -83.81 -2.87 -20.06
N SER A 588 -83.30 -2.56 -21.25
CA SER A 588 -83.31 -3.47 -22.40
C SER A 588 -81.94 -4.06 -22.71
N TYR A 589 -81.92 -5.24 -23.37
CA TYR A 589 -80.68 -5.82 -23.95
C TYR A 589 -80.91 -6.05 -25.43
N LYS A 590 -80.14 -5.46 -26.31
CA LYS A 590 -80.26 -5.48 -27.77
C LYS A 590 -81.66 -5.11 -28.25
N GLY A 591 -82.29 -4.15 -27.62
CA GLY A 591 -83.61 -3.64 -27.93
C GLY A 591 -84.78 -4.51 -27.38
N THR A 592 -84.50 -5.58 -26.67
CA THR A 592 -85.52 -6.39 -26.01
C THR A 592 -85.64 -6.06 -24.54
N PRO A 593 -86.79 -5.62 -24.01
CA PRO A 593 -86.94 -5.35 -22.58
C PRO A 593 -86.65 -6.58 -21.71
N LEU A 594 -85.84 -6.42 -20.69
CA LEU A 594 -85.53 -7.48 -19.73
C LEU A 594 -86.66 -7.62 -18.68
N ALA A 595 -86.75 -8.77 -18.05
CA ALA A 595 -87.70 -8.99 -16.95
C ALA A 595 -87.23 -8.23 -15.67
N THR A 596 -88.22 -7.91 -14.80
CA THR A 596 -87.96 -7.39 -13.46
C THR A 596 -86.91 -8.24 -12.75
N GLY A 597 -85.89 -7.62 -12.17
CA GLY A 597 -84.79 -8.36 -11.56
C GLY A 597 -83.68 -7.48 -10.98
N VAL A 598 -82.72 -8.10 -10.32
CA VAL A 598 -81.57 -7.44 -9.77
C VAL A 598 -80.40 -7.56 -10.75
N PHE A 599 -79.76 -6.43 -11.02
CA PHE A 599 -78.62 -6.34 -11.89
C PHE A 599 -77.45 -5.74 -11.09
N VAL A 600 -76.21 -6.00 -11.49
CA VAL A 600 -75.01 -5.45 -10.89
C VAL A 600 -74.48 -4.38 -11.81
N TYR A 601 -74.15 -3.22 -11.26
CA TYR A 601 -73.43 -2.19 -12.02
C TYR A 601 -71.97 -2.05 -11.57
N LEU A 602 -71.13 -1.70 -12.54
CA LEU A 602 -69.73 -1.33 -12.34
C LEU A 602 -69.45 -0.05 -13.13
N ILE A 603 -69.01 0.98 -12.44
CA ILE A 603 -68.57 2.25 -13.03
C ILE A 603 -67.08 2.42 -12.73
N LEU A 604 -66.29 2.57 -13.78
CA LEU A 604 -64.88 2.95 -13.71
C LEU A 604 -64.73 4.32 -14.37
N GLY A 605 -63.95 5.21 -13.80
CA GLY A 605 -63.72 6.54 -14.35
C GLY A 605 -62.62 7.24 -13.61
N ASN A 606 -62.28 8.44 -14.06
CA ASN A 606 -61.28 9.29 -13.42
C ASN A 606 -61.89 10.63 -13.06
N ASP A 607 -61.82 11.03 -11.82
CA ASP A 607 -62.22 12.39 -11.37
C ASP A 607 -61.00 13.18 -10.94
N SER A 608 -60.70 14.22 -11.69
CA SER A 608 -59.63 15.16 -11.38
C SER A 608 -58.23 14.50 -11.19
N GLY A 609 -57.97 13.39 -11.91
CA GLY A 609 -56.71 12.67 -11.84
C GLY A 609 -56.74 11.37 -10.99
N GLU A 610 -57.79 11.14 -10.23
CA GLU A 610 -57.98 9.94 -9.41
C GLU A 610 -58.91 8.92 -10.07
N ASP A 611 -58.54 7.64 -10.04
CA ASP A 611 -59.39 6.55 -10.56
C ASP A 611 -60.53 6.25 -9.57
N ILE A 612 -61.73 6.31 -10.06
CA ILE A 612 -62.95 5.99 -9.30
C ILE A 612 -63.52 4.66 -9.76
N MET A 613 -63.86 3.82 -8.79
CA MET A 613 -64.62 2.56 -9.02
C MET A 613 -65.87 2.57 -8.12
N ALA A 614 -67.02 2.60 -8.73
CA ALA A 614 -68.28 2.37 -8.03
C ALA A 614 -68.96 1.06 -8.50
N LYS A 615 -69.41 0.24 -7.56
CA LYS A 615 -70.13 -0.99 -7.81
C LYS A 615 -71.35 -1.11 -6.87
N GLY A 616 -72.36 -1.75 -7.35
CA GLY A 616 -73.53 -1.98 -6.53
C GLY A 616 -74.59 -2.74 -7.31
N THR A 617 -75.78 -2.84 -6.76
CA THR A 617 -76.93 -3.45 -7.38
C THR A 617 -77.98 -2.43 -7.73
N VAL A 618 -78.71 -2.67 -8.82
CA VAL A 618 -79.88 -1.92 -9.24
C VAL A 618 -81.06 -2.89 -9.52
N ILE A 619 -82.23 -2.48 -9.09
CA ILE A 619 -83.44 -3.27 -9.33
C ILE A 619 -84.17 -2.66 -10.54
N LEU A 620 -84.35 -3.47 -11.58
CA LEU A 620 -85.29 -3.14 -12.68
C LEU A 620 -86.71 -3.55 -12.26
N VAL A 621 -87.59 -2.58 -12.19
CA VAL A 621 -89.01 -2.77 -11.85
C VAL A 621 -89.82 -2.42 -13.09
N LYS A 622 -90.85 -3.23 -13.42
CA LYS A 622 -91.81 -2.99 -14.53
C LYS A 622 -93.13 -2.53 -13.98
#